data_a361eb3e311967fc8072ef9ada19d84c
#
_entry.id   a361eb3e311967fc8072ef9ada19d84c
#
_cell.length_a   1.000
_cell.length_b   1.000
_cell.length_c   1.000
_cell.angle_alpha   90.00
_cell.angle_beta   90.00
_cell.angle_gamma   90.00
#
_symmetry.space_group_name_H-M   'P 1'
#
loop_
_entity.id
_entity.type
_entity.pdbx_description
1 polymer ?
#
loop_
_entity_poly.entity_id
_entity_poly.type
_entity_poly.pdbx_seq_one_letter_code
_entity_poly.pdbx_strand_id
1 'polypeptide(L)'
;MFSLDFCLAKKQSIKREDCFDRCFPPAHGTILDEKLVSHHPSCYNSLERESGKFGGKQMKQSFRWRYFFQQVLLILSACALFLLNARSISTVKVLPLSALALFFWTKYDHRLIEWRPRFWAWNLFFILSALGICLAPMSIFLSAFADSKIIVVLQNLSGIEANLLVRVICAILVAAAMWFAFCAVRYFYALLLPVATDIAADFHAIELWTLAGVSAILMIAVAVLYLHTNAFAHPWLECDLLYSSDSGACIKYLSYFRIGGVENDIRSPLFALFTAPFLSIPYLLSLLLPVANAQAMVLTMAQVPIHVLTWYLFIKMIPNCSINQRLSLLVLALASYSGFLFAFFPEQYIIAVFWVALFLYRLIQHNRREDFLVVGAAGTMITSAAFAFITERQDEKPRLGSTIKTILLTGLKGVGALFAFGCLDVLLSYQHVAHLFTYTNVSGSFMQKLMQYSAHVSSTLFAANAGPIVMTSEINEWKDIALGSMVWHEYPVTVISIAGVIIFSLALIGFLLNRKQILSKASLFWVIFSFAVICLFGWGTSENGMFLYTKYFGWAFFILLVLLVQKVLTWLHLEKYAAPVYLAAGVGLFLYNLPQIKALLDFALTYYPA
;
A
#
# COMPACT_ATOMS: atom_id res chain seq x y z
N MET A 1 -12.85 -11.40 11.42
CA MET A 1 -12.25 -12.36 12.36
C MET A 1 -11.25 -11.75 13.34
N PHE A 2 -10.64 -10.59 13.07
CA PHE A 2 -9.66 -9.93 13.95
C PHE A 2 -10.23 -9.09 15.11
N SER A 3 -11.53 -8.81 15.16
CA SER A 3 -12.11 -7.90 16.15
C SER A 3 -12.69 -8.57 17.40
N LEU A 4 -13.05 -9.84 17.34
CA LEU A 4 -13.72 -10.51 18.48
C LEU A 4 -12.75 -10.92 19.59
N ASP A 5 -11.53 -11.34 19.25
CA ASP A 5 -10.55 -11.76 20.25
C ASP A 5 -9.93 -10.60 21.04
N PHE A 6 -9.94 -9.38 20.47
CA PHE A 6 -9.39 -8.20 21.13
C PHE A 6 -10.29 -7.70 22.28
N CYS A 7 -11.60 -7.91 22.19
CA CYS A 7 -12.55 -7.57 23.27
C CYS A 7 -12.62 -8.64 24.36
N LEU A 8 -12.43 -9.93 24.00
CA LEU A 8 -12.46 -11.03 24.98
C LEU A 8 -11.17 -11.14 25.79
N ALA A 9 -10.01 -10.79 25.20
CA ALA A 9 -8.74 -10.77 25.92
C ALA A 9 -8.68 -9.70 27.04
N LYS A 10 -9.46 -8.62 26.92
CA LYS A 10 -9.56 -7.58 27.96
C LYS A 10 -10.35 -8.05 29.18
N LYS A 11 -11.13 -9.14 29.09
CA LYS A 11 -11.94 -9.67 30.19
C LYS A 11 -11.30 -10.84 30.95
N GLN A 12 -10.26 -11.47 30.42
CA GLN A 12 -9.61 -12.64 31.06
C GLN A 12 -8.25 -12.35 31.72
N SER A 13 -7.68 -11.15 31.60
CA SER A 13 -6.40 -10.81 32.25
C SER A 13 -6.56 -10.24 33.69
N ILE A 14 -7.75 -10.25 34.25
CA ILE A 14 -7.99 -9.77 35.62
C ILE A 14 -7.97 -10.97 36.58
N LYS A 15 -6.81 -11.59 36.76
CA LYS A 15 -6.45 -12.41 37.94
C LYS A 15 -4.94 -12.62 37.97
N ARG A 16 -4.20 -11.56 38.25
CA ARG A 16 -2.91 -11.57 38.96
C ARG A 16 -2.78 -10.20 39.63
N GLU A 17 -3.46 -10.11 40.72
CA GLU A 17 -3.25 -9.12 41.75
C GLU A 17 -1.86 -9.31 42.31
N ASP A 18 -1.07 -8.25 42.25
CA ASP A 18 -0.19 -7.73 43.28
C ASP A 18 0.78 -6.63 42.81
N CYS A 19 0.80 -6.28 41.52
CA CYS A 19 1.62 -5.17 41.01
C CYS A 19 0.84 -3.99 40.44
N PHE A 20 -0.50 -4.10 40.30
CA PHE A 20 -1.29 -3.06 39.66
C PHE A 20 -1.88 -2.04 40.65
N ASP A 21 -2.05 -2.44 41.91
CA ASP A 21 -2.68 -1.59 42.96
C ASP A 21 -1.79 -0.46 43.48
N ARG A 22 -0.53 -0.39 43.09
CA ARG A 22 0.36 0.74 43.46
C ARG A 22 0.39 1.89 42.47
N CYS A 23 -0.25 1.75 41.33
CA CYS A 23 -0.20 2.77 40.27
C CYS A 23 -1.53 3.50 40.03
N PHE A 24 -2.65 3.02 40.59
CA PHE A 24 -3.95 3.69 40.42
C PHE A 24 -4.79 3.57 41.73
N PRO A 25 -4.97 4.64 42.48
CA PRO A 25 -5.95 4.67 43.59
C PRO A 25 -7.37 4.70 43.00
N PRO A 26 -8.38 4.12 43.67
CA PRO A 26 -9.76 4.11 43.22
C PRO A 26 -10.32 5.51 43.20
N ALA A 27 -10.90 5.90 42.07
CA ALA A 27 -11.55 7.18 41.88
C ALA A 27 -12.89 7.23 42.63
N HIS A 28 -12.92 7.91 43.78
CA HIS A 28 -14.12 8.58 44.26
C HIS A 28 -14.12 9.99 43.68
N GLY A 29 -15.27 10.35 43.11
CA GLY A 29 -15.42 11.57 42.36
C GLY A 29 -15.17 12.83 43.16
N THR A 30 -14.43 13.73 42.59
CA THR A 30 -14.61 15.20 42.73
C THR A 30 -13.78 15.87 41.61
N ILE A 31 -14.39 16.87 41.03
CA ILE A 31 -13.85 17.78 40.02
C ILE A 31 -12.55 18.42 40.53
N LEU A 32 -11.42 18.29 39.82
CA LEU A 32 -10.32 19.27 39.88
C LEU A 32 -9.27 19.04 38.81
N ASP A 33 -9.01 20.12 38.10
CA ASP A 33 -7.81 20.55 37.38
C ASP A 33 -7.11 19.71 36.27
N GLU A 34 -7.23 20.26 35.07
CA GLU A 34 -6.57 19.93 33.78
C GLU A 34 -5.06 20.17 33.72
N LYS A 35 -4.27 20.06 34.77
CA LYS A 35 -2.85 20.44 34.73
C LYS A 35 -1.82 19.36 35.10
N LEU A 36 -2.16 18.07 35.12
CA LEU A 36 -1.23 17.04 35.63
C LEU A 36 -1.05 15.80 34.75
N VAL A 37 -1.08 15.94 33.43
CA VAL A 37 -0.73 14.82 32.50
C VAL A 37 0.39 15.22 31.56
N SER A 38 1.48 15.72 32.11
CA SER A 38 2.76 15.79 31.39
C SER A 38 3.88 15.31 32.32
N HIS A 39 4.29 14.10 32.19
CA HIS A 39 5.53 13.44 32.66
C HIS A 39 5.26 12.02 33.18
N HIS A 40 5.50 11.02 32.35
CA HIS A 40 6.18 9.79 32.77
C HIS A 40 6.62 8.90 31.58
N PRO A 41 7.86 9.07 31.10
CA PRO A 41 8.53 8.05 30.30
C PRO A 41 9.43 7.12 31.15
N SER A 42 9.18 6.93 32.46
CA SER A 42 10.15 6.29 33.36
C SER A 42 9.88 4.81 33.71
N CYS A 43 8.74 4.23 33.37
CA CYS A 43 8.49 2.82 33.70
C CYS A 43 9.14 1.79 32.76
N TYR A 44 9.62 2.18 31.58
CA TYR A 44 10.30 1.26 30.67
C TYR A 44 11.80 1.07 31.01
N ASN A 45 12.41 2.05 31.68
CA ASN A 45 13.84 2.03 32.01
C ASN A 45 14.17 1.37 33.37
N SER A 46 13.18 1.03 34.20
CA SER A 46 13.42 0.40 35.51
C SER A 46 13.65 -1.11 35.41
N LEU A 47 13.06 -1.79 34.43
CA LEU A 47 13.26 -3.23 34.22
C LEU A 47 14.62 -3.59 33.60
N GLU A 48 15.28 -2.65 32.93
CA GLU A 48 16.65 -2.85 32.42
C GLU A 48 17.74 -2.63 33.51
N ARG A 49 17.46 -1.92 34.59
CA ARG A 49 18.46 -1.64 35.67
C ARG A 49 18.60 -2.73 36.70
N GLU A 50 17.60 -3.58 36.92
CA GLU A 50 17.70 -4.65 37.92
C GLU A 50 18.34 -5.96 37.42
N SER A 51 18.40 -6.19 36.09
CA SER A 51 19.09 -7.37 35.54
C SER A 51 20.64 -7.23 35.49
N GLY A 52 21.18 -6.08 35.89
CA GLY A 52 22.58 -5.70 35.67
C GLY A 52 23.60 -6.14 36.73
N LYS A 53 23.22 -6.83 37.82
CA LYS A 53 24.15 -7.03 38.94
C LYS A 53 24.57 -8.46 39.28
N PHE A 54 24.07 -9.50 38.62
CA PHE A 54 24.50 -10.86 38.87
C PHE A 54 24.98 -11.60 37.61
N GLY A 55 26.25 -11.93 37.50
CA GLY A 55 26.79 -12.86 36.49
C GLY A 55 27.32 -12.24 35.18
N GLY A 56 27.82 -11.03 35.18
CA GLY A 56 27.93 -10.13 34.02
C GLY A 56 28.91 -10.48 32.88
N LYS A 57 29.93 -11.32 33.01
CA LYS A 57 30.92 -11.50 31.91
C LYS A 57 30.64 -12.72 31.02
N GLN A 58 30.36 -13.88 31.59
CA GLN A 58 30.11 -15.11 30.81
C GLN A 58 28.75 -15.06 30.09
N MET A 59 27.70 -14.51 30.71
CA MET A 59 26.40 -14.34 30.12
C MET A 59 26.40 -13.34 28.93
N LYS A 60 27.22 -12.27 29.03
CA LYS A 60 27.41 -11.31 27.91
C LYS A 60 28.13 -11.94 26.71
N GLN A 61 29.02 -12.87 26.91
CA GLN A 61 29.79 -13.50 25.83
C GLN A 61 28.97 -14.55 25.10
N SER A 62 28.23 -15.42 25.80
CA SER A 62 27.31 -16.40 25.21
C SER A 62 26.14 -15.71 24.46
N PHE A 63 25.64 -14.59 24.97
CA PHE A 63 24.63 -13.79 24.32
C PHE A 63 25.14 -13.18 23.00
N ARG A 64 26.38 -12.69 22.95
CA ARG A 64 26.99 -12.14 21.72
C ARG A 64 27.17 -13.19 20.64
N TRP A 65 27.60 -14.41 20.94
CA TRP A 65 27.74 -15.49 19.98
C TRP A 65 26.39 -15.96 19.44
N ARG A 66 25.41 -16.11 20.31
CA ARG A 66 24.03 -16.47 19.88
C ARG A 66 23.46 -15.45 18.92
N TYR A 67 23.62 -14.17 19.20
CA TYR A 67 23.17 -13.08 18.33
C TYR A 67 23.89 -13.12 16.98
N PHE A 68 25.21 -13.30 16.99
CA PHE A 68 26.00 -13.42 15.76
C PHE A 68 25.56 -14.60 14.90
N PHE A 69 25.34 -15.78 15.47
CA PHE A 69 24.83 -16.93 14.74
C PHE A 69 23.44 -16.68 14.14
N GLN A 70 22.57 -15.99 14.86
CA GLN A 70 21.25 -15.60 14.35
C GLN A 70 21.36 -14.62 13.17
N GLN A 71 22.30 -13.69 13.22
CA GLN A 71 22.58 -12.79 12.09
C GLN A 71 23.08 -13.56 10.86
N VAL A 72 24.03 -14.45 11.04
CA VAL A 72 24.55 -15.28 9.93
C VAL A 72 23.44 -16.13 9.32
N LEU A 73 22.64 -16.80 10.15
CA LEU A 73 21.52 -17.60 9.68
C LEU A 73 20.49 -16.73 8.93
N LEU A 74 20.20 -15.54 9.43
CA LEU A 74 19.30 -14.58 8.79
C LEU A 74 19.81 -14.17 7.41
N ILE A 75 21.11 -13.86 7.30
CA ILE A 75 21.74 -13.45 6.03
C ILE A 75 21.72 -14.59 5.02
N LEU A 76 22.07 -15.80 5.43
CA LEU A 76 22.03 -16.98 4.54
C LEU A 76 20.60 -17.26 4.06
N SER A 77 19.62 -17.17 4.96
CA SER A 77 18.22 -17.33 4.64
C SER A 77 17.70 -16.23 3.70
N ALA A 78 18.16 -14.98 3.90
CA ALA A 78 17.84 -13.87 3.00
C ALA A 78 18.43 -14.11 1.60
N CYS A 79 19.68 -14.56 1.50
CA CYS A 79 20.28 -14.91 0.21
C CYS A 79 19.51 -16.01 -0.51
N ALA A 80 18.98 -17.00 0.21
CA ALA A 80 18.13 -18.05 -0.37
C ALA A 80 16.83 -17.47 -0.96
N LEU A 81 16.15 -16.58 -0.21
CA LEU A 81 14.94 -15.90 -0.72
C LEU A 81 15.26 -15.04 -1.95
N PHE A 82 16.39 -14.32 -1.90
CA PHE A 82 16.80 -13.46 -2.99
C PHE A 82 17.15 -14.27 -4.24
N LEU A 83 17.76 -15.43 -4.10
CA LEU A 83 18.01 -16.37 -5.22
C LEU A 83 16.71 -16.89 -5.83
N LEU A 84 15.70 -17.23 -5.02
CA LEU A 84 14.37 -17.63 -5.51
C LEU A 84 13.70 -16.56 -6.36
N ASN A 85 13.97 -15.28 -6.08
CA ASN A 85 13.42 -14.15 -6.82
C ASN A 85 14.32 -13.68 -7.98
N ALA A 86 15.54 -14.24 -8.12
CA ALA A 86 16.48 -13.84 -9.15
C ALA A 86 16.01 -14.31 -10.54
N ARG A 87 15.94 -13.41 -11.51
CA ARG A 87 15.56 -13.74 -12.91
C ARG A 87 16.74 -14.16 -13.77
N SER A 88 17.93 -13.76 -13.38
CA SER A 88 19.15 -14.07 -14.11
C SER A 88 20.33 -14.17 -13.15
N ILE A 89 21.39 -14.83 -13.61
CA ILE A 89 22.65 -14.92 -12.85
C ILE A 89 23.26 -13.53 -12.60
N SER A 90 22.99 -12.55 -13.47
CA SER A 90 23.47 -11.17 -13.26
C SER A 90 22.90 -10.53 -11.99
N THR A 91 21.70 -10.87 -11.57
CA THR A 91 21.08 -10.36 -10.33
C THR A 91 21.73 -10.93 -9.07
N VAL A 92 22.43 -12.06 -9.15
CA VAL A 92 23.17 -12.65 -8.04
C VAL A 92 24.33 -11.74 -7.57
N LYS A 93 24.85 -10.87 -8.45
CA LYS A 93 25.95 -9.95 -8.14
C LYS A 93 25.61 -8.97 -6.99
N VAL A 94 24.33 -8.69 -6.75
CA VAL A 94 23.90 -7.78 -5.66
C VAL A 94 23.83 -8.47 -4.29
N LEU A 95 23.88 -9.81 -4.22
CA LEU A 95 23.77 -10.55 -2.95
C LEU A 95 24.81 -10.15 -1.90
N PRO A 96 26.10 -9.95 -2.22
CA PRO A 96 27.09 -9.55 -1.21
C PRO A 96 26.76 -8.19 -0.60
N LEU A 97 26.31 -7.23 -1.39
CA LEU A 97 25.94 -5.89 -0.93
C LEU A 97 24.67 -5.96 -0.05
N SER A 98 23.68 -6.75 -0.45
CA SER A 98 22.48 -6.96 0.36
C SER A 98 22.80 -7.67 1.68
N ALA A 99 23.67 -8.66 1.68
CA ALA A 99 24.14 -9.35 2.89
C ALA A 99 24.83 -8.38 3.86
N LEU A 100 25.71 -7.53 3.35
CA LEU A 100 26.39 -6.51 4.14
C LEU A 100 25.41 -5.47 4.69
N ALA A 101 24.50 -4.99 3.87
CA ALA A 101 23.47 -4.04 4.29
C ALA A 101 22.55 -4.64 5.37
N LEU A 102 22.13 -5.90 5.21
CA LEU A 102 21.32 -6.60 6.20
C LEU A 102 22.06 -6.79 7.52
N PHE A 103 23.37 -7.06 7.47
CA PHE A 103 24.20 -7.13 8.67
C PHE A 103 24.20 -5.81 9.44
N PHE A 104 24.35 -4.67 8.75
CA PHE A 104 24.26 -3.36 9.38
C PHE A 104 22.84 -3.02 9.82
N TRP A 105 21.82 -3.40 9.04
CA TRP A 105 20.41 -3.19 9.41
C TRP A 105 20.06 -3.86 10.73
N THR A 106 20.46 -5.11 10.91
CA THR A 106 20.22 -5.84 12.17
C THR A 106 20.92 -5.23 13.38
N LYS A 107 22.09 -4.59 13.17
CA LYS A 107 22.76 -3.81 14.22
C LYS A 107 22.05 -2.49 14.53
N TYR A 108 21.45 -1.87 13.52
CA TYR A 108 20.69 -0.63 13.68
C TYR A 108 19.34 -0.89 14.34
N ASP A 109 18.65 -1.95 13.94
CA ASP A 109 17.34 -2.32 14.49
C ASP A 109 17.28 -3.81 14.87
N HIS A 110 17.48 -4.07 16.16
CA HIS A 110 17.48 -5.43 16.71
C HIS A 110 16.14 -6.14 16.62
N ARG A 111 15.02 -5.40 16.41
CA ARG A 111 13.67 -5.98 16.32
C ARG A 111 13.54 -7.01 15.22
N LEU A 112 14.34 -6.91 14.15
CA LEU A 112 14.35 -7.90 13.08
C LEU A 112 14.68 -9.32 13.59
N ILE A 113 15.53 -9.45 14.62
CA ILE A 113 15.94 -10.73 15.19
C ILE A 113 15.23 -11.01 16.53
N GLU A 114 15.07 -10.01 17.39
CA GLU A 114 14.73 -10.20 18.81
C GLU A 114 13.25 -10.01 19.13
N TRP A 115 12.49 -9.30 18.28
CA TRP A 115 11.08 -9.05 18.59
C TRP A 115 10.28 -10.36 18.64
N ARG A 116 9.51 -10.56 19.73
CA ARG A 116 8.67 -11.73 19.95
C ARG A 116 7.23 -11.31 20.19
N PRO A 117 6.25 -11.87 19.46
CA PRO A 117 4.85 -11.61 19.72
C PRO A 117 4.43 -12.23 21.07
N ARG A 118 3.47 -11.58 21.74
CA ARG A 118 2.95 -12.06 23.04
C ARG A 118 2.09 -13.33 22.90
N PHE A 119 1.42 -13.51 21.77
CA PHE A 119 0.49 -14.61 21.52
C PHE A 119 1.08 -15.61 20.52
N TRP A 120 0.93 -16.91 20.77
CA TRP A 120 1.42 -17.98 19.91
C TRP A 120 0.76 -17.99 18.52
N ALA A 121 -0.53 -17.58 18.43
CA ALA A 121 -1.26 -17.49 17.17
C ALA A 121 -0.57 -16.56 16.15
N TRP A 122 0.15 -15.54 16.60
CA TRP A 122 0.97 -14.70 15.74
C TRP A 122 2.11 -15.47 15.07
N ASN A 123 2.69 -16.45 15.77
CA ASN A 123 3.75 -17.27 15.16
C ASN A 123 3.20 -18.12 14.00
N LEU A 124 2.01 -18.71 14.15
CA LEU A 124 1.35 -19.43 13.06
C LEU A 124 1.06 -18.50 11.87
N PHE A 125 0.51 -17.32 12.13
CA PHE A 125 0.28 -16.31 11.10
C PHE A 125 1.57 -15.94 10.36
N PHE A 126 2.68 -15.71 11.09
CA PHE A 126 3.97 -15.37 10.47
C PHE A 126 4.58 -16.55 9.69
N ILE A 127 4.41 -17.79 10.16
CA ILE A 127 4.84 -18.98 9.43
C ILE A 127 4.05 -19.12 8.11
N LEU A 128 2.73 -18.98 8.14
CA LEU A 128 1.90 -19.04 6.94
C LEU A 128 2.25 -17.89 5.97
N SER A 129 2.44 -16.67 6.49
CA SER A 129 2.88 -15.54 5.66
C SER A 129 4.25 -15.79 5.04
N ALA A 130 5.21 -16.31 5.80
CA ALA A 130 6.53 -16.66 5.31
C ALA A 130 6.46 -17.75 4.22
N LEU A 131 5.60 -18.75 4.41
CA LEU A 131 5.37 -19.80 3.42
C LEU A 131 4.83 -19.20 2.10
N GLY A 132 3.83 -18.31 2.17
CA GLY A 132 3.31 -17.62 0.99
C GLY A 132 4.39 -16.81 0.26
N ILE A 133 5.21 -16.06 1.02
CA ILE A 133 6.33 -15.28 0.46
C ILE A 133 7.38 -16.17 -0.22
N CYS A 134 7.66 -17.35 0.31
CA CYS A 134 8.65 -18.26 -0.26
C CYS A 134 8.11 -19.08 -1.44
N LEU A 135 6.82 -19.39 -1.46
CA LEU A 135 6.20 -20.15 -2.54
C LEU A 135 5.91 -19.30 -3.78
N ALA A 136 5.55 -18.03 -3.60
CA ALA A 136 5.20 -17.13 -4.68
C ALA A 136 6.27 -17.05 -5.80
N PRO A 137 7.58 -16.93 -5.53
CA PRO A 137 8.59 -16.84 -6.57
C PRO A 137 8.99 -18.18 -7.24
N MET A 138 8.45 -19.32 -6.77
CA MET A 138 8.85 -20.63 -7.30
C MET A 138 8.66 -20.76 -8.81
N SER A 139 7.53 -20.29 -9.33
CA SER A 139 7.26 -20.36 -10.78
C SER A 139 8.28 -19.57 -11.59
N ILE A 140 8.70 -18.41 -11.08
CA ILE A 140 9.72 -17.56 -11.71
C ILE A 140 11.07 -18.26 -11.70
N PHE A 141 11.47 -18.82 -10.55
CA PHE A 141 12.72 -19.55 -10.41
C PHE A 141 12.76 -20.76 -11.36
N LEU A 142 11.69 -21.57 -11.36
CA LEU A 142 11.61 -22.75 -12.21
C LEU A 142 11.72 -22.41 -13.70
N SER A 143 11.06 -21.33 -14.16
CA SER A 143 11.14 -20.91 -15.56
C SER A 143 12.49 -20.27 -15.91
N ALA A 144 13.08 -19.48 -15.00
CA ALA A 144 14.33 -18.79 -15.26
C ALA A 144 15.57 -19.70 -15.26
N PHE A 145 15.54 -20.78 -14.49
CA PHE A 145 16.71 -21.65 -14.29
C PHE A 145 16.62 -23.02 -14.95
N ALA A 146 15.45 -23.43 -15.47
CA ALA A 146 15.28 -24.74 -16.13
C ALA A 146 16.33 -25.00 -17.23
N ASP A 147 16.61 -23.99 -18.07
CA ASP A 147 17.54 -24.07 -19.19
C ASP A 147 18.91 -23.43 -18.91
N SER A 148 19.23 -23.17 -17.65
CA SER A 148 20.48 -22.50 -17.30
C SER A 148 21.69 -23.42 -17.52
N LYS A 149 22.82 -22.86 -18.01
CA LYS A 149 24.09 -23.59 -18.19
C LYS A 149 24.55 -24.30 -16.92
N ILE A 150 24.25 -23.76 -15.73
CA ILE A 150 24.58 -24.36 -14.43
C ILE A 150 23.80 -25.67 -14.25
N ILE A 151 22.52 -25.69 -14.56
CA ILE A 151 21.68 -26.89 -14.46
C ILE A 151 22.17 -27.96 -15.44
N VAL A 152 22.53 -27.58 -16.66
CA VAL A 152 23.09 -28.52 -17.64
C VAL A 152 24.40 -29.16 -17.12
N VAL A 153 25.30 -28.34 -16.52
CA VAL A 153 26.55 -28.87 -15.92
C VAL A 153 26.25 -29.81 -14.76
N LEU A 154 25.35 -29.43 -13.86
CA LEU A 154 24.94 -30.27 -12.72
C LEU A 154 24.24 -31.55 -13.16
N GLN A 155 23.43 -31.51 -14.21
CA GLN A 155 22.79 -32.68 -14.81
C GLN A 155 23.87 -33.66 -15.33
N ASN A 156 24.87 -33.14 -16.08
CA ASN A 156 25.95 -33.94 -16.61
C ASN A 156 26.81 -34.58 -15.50
N LEU A 157 26.98 -33.89 -14.37
CA LEU A 157 27.76 -34.40 -13.21
C LEU A 157 26.96 -35.40 -12.36
N SER A 158 25.66 -35.17 -12.18
CA SER A 158 24.84 -35.96 -11.24
C SER A 158 24.07 -37.11 -11.90
N GLY A 159 23.87 -37.04 -13.21
CA GLY A 159 22.98 -37.96 -13.94
C GLY A 159 21.48 -37.77 -13.64
N ILE A 160 21.12 -36.75 -12.89
CA ILE A 160 19.73 -36.46 -12.50
C ILE A 160 19.09 -35.63 -13.61
N GLU A 161 17.82 -35.91 -13.93
CA GLU A 161 17.04 -35.13 -14.89
C GLU A 161 17.00 -33.63 -14.49
N ALA A 162 17.23 -32.73 -15.45
CA ALA A 162 17.33 -31.28 -15.22
C ALA A 162 16.10 -30.72 -14.47
N ASN A 163 14.90 -31.12 -14.86
CA ASN A 163 13.65 -30.67 -14.22
C ASN A 163 13.55 -31.10 -12.75
N LEU A 164 13.96 -32.32 -12.44
CA LEU A 164 13.98 -32.82 -11.07
C LEU A 164 15.02 -32.08 -10.24
N LEU A 165 16.22 -31.85 -10.79
CA LEU A 165 17.29 -31.13 -10.13
C LEU A 165 16.88 -29.69 -9.78
N VAL A 166 16.27 -28.96 -10.73
CA VAL A 166 15.76 -27.59 -10.49
C VAL A 166 14.71 -27.56 -9.41
N ARG A 167 13.77 -28.54 -9.39
CA ARG A 167 12.74 -28.66 -8.34
C ARG A 167 13.35 -28.93 -6.97
N VAL A 168 14.35 -29.79 -6.89
CA VAL A 168 15.05 -30.09 -5.61
C VAL A 168 15.78 -28.86 -5.11
N ILE A 169 16.53 -28.16 -5.97
CA ILE A 169 17.22 -26.90 -5.60
C ILE A 169 16.18 -25.87 -5.13
N CYS A 170 15.09 -25.71 -5.87
CA CYS A 170 14.01 -24.80 -5.48
C CYS A 170 13.43 -25.12 -4.09
N ALA A 171 13.16 -26.39 -3.81
CA ALA A 171 12.65 -26.83 -2.50
C ALA A 171 13.64 -26.53 -1.36
N ILE A 172 14.94 -26.77 -1.60
CA ILE A 172 16.00 -26.42 -0.62
C ILE A 172 16.05 -24.92 -0.37
N LEU A 173 15.99 -24.11 -1.43
CA LEU A 173 16.00 -22.65 -1.30
C LEU A 173 14.76 -22.14 -0.57
N VAL A 174 13.57 -22.70 -0.85
CA VAL A 174 12.33 -22.38 -0.12
C VAL A 174 12.49 -22.68 1.37
N ALA A 175 12.95 -23.88 1.72
CA ALA A 175 13.16 -24.26 3.11
C ALA A 175 14.19 -23.34 3.81
N ALA A 176 15.28 -23.01 3.13
CA ALA A 176 16.31 -22.10 3.64
C ALA A 176 15.79 -20.66 3.79
N ALA A 177 14.95 -20.17 2.87
CA ALA A 177 14.40 -18.82 2.86
C ALA A 177 13.38 -18.55 3.99
N MET A 178 12.73 -19.59 4.51
CA MET A 178 11.64 -19.49 5.48
C MET A 178 12.01 -18.67 6.73
N TRP A 179 13.24 -18.80 7.22
CA TRP A 179 13.67 -18.07 8.42
C TRP A 179 13.71 -16.56 8.20
N PHE A 180 14.27 -16.11 7.08
CA PHE A 180 14.30 -14.69 6.76
C PHE A 180 12.88 -14.15 6.51
N ALA A 181 12.07 -14.84 5.72
CA ALA A 181 10.69 -14.43 5.45
C ALA A 181 9.88 -14.30 6.75
N PHE A 182 10.02 -15.28 7.67
CA PHE A 182 9.41 -15.23 8.99
C PHE A 182 9.88 -14.01 9.80
N CYS A 183 11.20 -13.74 9.85
CA CYS A 183 11.74 -12.58 10.54
C CYS A 183 11.31 -11.27 9.91
N ALA A 184 11.28 -11.18 8.58
CA ALA A 184 10.88 -9.98 7.84
C ALA A 184 9.39 -9.64 8.09
N VAL A 185 8.49 -10.63 8.00
CA VAL A 185 7.06 -10.43 8.32
C VAL A 185 6.89 -10.00 9.77
N ARG A 186 7.54 -10.69 10.69
CA ARG A 186 7.50 -10.36 12.11
C ARG A 186 7.99 -8.95 12.39
N TYR A 187 9.10 -8.53 11.77
CA TYR A 187 9.64 -7.18 11.87
C TYR A 187 8.67 -6.13 11.32
N PHE A 188 8.08 -6.40 10.15
CA PHE A 188 7.08 -5.54 9.56
C PHE A 188 5.91 -5.29 10.53
N TYR A 189 5.37 -6.35 11.13
CA TYR A 189 4.29 -6.20 12.10
C TYR A 189 4.74 -5.55 13.42
N ALA A 190 6.01 -5.71 13.82
CA ALA A 190 6.57 -4.98 14.97
C ALA A 190 6.57 -3.46 14.75
N LEU A 191 6.71 -3.00 13.51
CA LEU A 191 6.62 -1.59 13.13
C LEU A 191 5.17 -1.11 13.00
N LEU A 192 4.31 -1.95 12.41
CA LEU A 192 2.93 -1.57 12.09
C LEU A 192 1.98 -1.68 13.29
N LEU A 193 2.20 -2.62 14.21
CA LEU A 193 1.28 -2.88 15.32
C LEU A 193 1.01 -1.66 16.22
N PRO A 194 2.02 -0.84 16.60
CA PRO A 194 1.76 0.40 17.35
C PRO A 194 0.87 1.38 16.59
N VAL A 195 1.06 1.50 15.28
CA VAL A 195 0.22 2.35 14.42
C VAL A 195 -1.21 1.83 14.36
N ALA A 196 -1.36 0.51 14.15
CA ALA A 196 -2.66 -0.14 14.07
C ALA A 196 -3.43 -0.08 15.41
N THR A 197 -2.73 -0.21 16.55
CA THR A 197 -3.36 -0.09 17.88
C THR A 197 -3.84 1.33 18.17
N ASP A 198 -3.05 2.34 17.83
CA ASP A 198 -3.45 3.73 18.00
C ASP A 198 -4.65 4.06 17.10
N ILE A 199 -4.64 3.63 15.83
CA ILE A 199 -5.78 3.79 14.93
C ILE A 199 -7.03 3.07 15.46
N ALA A 200 -6.89 1.84 15.92
CA ALA A 200 -8.01 1.06 16.45
C ALA A 200 -8.63 1.70 17.69
N ALA A 201 -7.81 2.35 18.52
CA ALA A 201 -8.28 3.09 19.70
C ALA A 201 -9.13 4.32 19.34
N ASP A 202 -8.90 4.93 18.20
CA ASP A 202 -9.64 6.10 17.73
C ASP A 202 -11.01 5.74 17.11
N PHE A 203 -11.26 4.46 16.83
CA PHE A 203 -12.48 4.03 16.15
C PHE A 203 -13.57 3.63 17.12
N HIS A 204 -14.79 4.11 16.86
CA HIS A 204 -15.98 3.62 17.53
C HIS A 204 -16.42 2.27 16.96
N ALA A 205 -17.09 1.46 17.78
CA ALA A 205 -17.55 0.13 17.35
C ALA A 205 -18.43 0.17 16.08
N ILE A 206 -19.30 1.19 15.97
CA ILE A 206 -20.17 1.36 14.80
C ILE A 206 -19.36 1.65 13.52
N GLU A 207 -18.26 2.42 13.62
CA GLU A 207 -17.37 2.68 12.49
C GLU A 207 -16.73 1.36 12.03
N LEU A 208 -16.19 0.56 12.95
CA LEU A 208 -15.57 -0.73 12.64
C LEU A 208 -16.55 -1.72 12.01
N TRP A 209 -17.77 -1.83 12.55
CA TRP A 209 -18.79 -2.70 11.97
C TRP A 209 -19.24 -2.24 10.59
N THR A 210 -19.37 -0.92 10.38
CA THR A 210 -19.71 -0.38 9.05
C THR A 210 -18.59 -0.67 8.05
N LEU A 211 -17.32 -0.44 8.41
CA LEU A 211 -16.19 -0.75 7.52
C LEU A 211 -16.12 -2.24 7.19
N ALA A 212 -16.33 -3.11 8.19
CA ALA A 212 -16.35 -4.56 8.00
C ALA A 212 -17.52 -4.97 7.08
N GLY A 213 -18.72 -4.44 7.30
CA GLY A 213 -19.90 -4.73 6.50
C GLY A 213 -19.75 -4.27 5.05
N VAL A 214 -19.30 -3.03 4.83
CA VAL A 214 -19.04 -2.50 3.48
C VAL A 214 -17.95 -3.32 2.78
N SER A 215 -16.86 -3.64 3.48
CA SER A 215 -15.80 -4.48 2.92
C SER A 215 -16.32 -5.87 2.55
N ALA A 216 -17.14 -6.50 3.39
CA ALA A 216 -17.73 -7.81 3.11
C ALA A 216 -18.64 -7.78 1.87
N ILE A 217 -19.49 -6.77 1.73
CA ILE A 217 -20.36 -6.59 0.56
C ILE A 217 -19.53 -6.45 -0.72
N LEU A 218 -18.51 -5.60 -0.71
CA LEU A 218 -17.64 -5.41 -1.86
C LEU A 218 -16.81 -6.67 -2.17
N MET A 219 -16.32 -7.40 -1.16
CA MET A 219 -15.62 -8.69 -1.36
C MET A 219 -16.51 -9.74 -2.01
N ILE A 220 -17.79 -9.82 -1.61
CA ILE A 220 -18.77 -10.71 -2.24
C ILE A 220 -18.99 -10.27 -3.69
N ALA A 221 -19.15 -8.98 -3.95
CA ALA A 221 -19.32 -8.46 -5.31
C ALA A 221 -18.10 -8.78 -6.20
N VAL A 222 -16.87 -8.64 -5.67
CA VAL A 222 -15.64 -9.05 -6.35
C VAL A 222 -15.68 -10.55 -6.66
N ALA A 223 -15.98 -11.40 -5.68
CA ALA A 223 -16.05 -12.84 -5.89
C ALA A 223 -17.05 -13.21 -6.98
N VAL A 224 -18.28 -12.67 -6.93
CA VAL A 224 -19.31 -12.89 -7.96
C VAL A 224 -18.80 -12.44 -9.33
N LEU A 225 -18.18 -11.25 -9.41
CA LEU A 225 -17.71 -10.70 -10.69
C LEU A 225 -16.64 -11.61 -11.32
N TYR A 226 -15.62 -12.02 -10.55
CA TYR A 226 -14.53 -12.85 -11.05
C TYR A 226 -14.94 -14.28 -11.39
N LEU A 227 -16.08 -14.76 -10.86
CA LEU A 227 -16.67 -16.04 -11.24
C LEU A 227 -17.45 -15.97 -12.57
N HIS A 228 -17.74 -14.76 -13.09
CA HIS A 228 -18.53 -14.57 -14.31
C HIS A 228 -17.74 -13.93 -15.45
N THR A 229 -16.59 -13.31 -15.18
CA THR A 229 -15.77 -12.66 -16.21
C THR A 229 -14.28 -12.66 -15.87
N ASN A 230 -13.45 -12.79 -16.91
CA ASN A 230 -12.00 -12.67 -16.86
C ASN A 230 -11.49 -11.24 -17.12
N ALA A 231 -12.37 -10.28 -17.41
CA ALA A 231 -11.97 -8.95 -17.83
C ALA A 231 -11.17 -8.16 -16.79
N PHE A 232 -11.42 -8.38 -15.50
CA PHE A 232 -10.76 -7.66 -14.41
C PHE A 232 -9.37 -8.20 -14.06
N ALA A 233 -9.04 -9.38 -14.53
CA ALA A 233 -7.73 -9.99 -14.36
C ALA A 233 -7.52 -11.04 -15.44
N HIS A 234 -7.40 -10.59 -16.67
CA HIS A 234 -7.21 -11.47 -17.80
C HIS A 234 -5.91 -12.27 -17.65
N PRO A 235 -5.93 -13.59 -17.87
CA PRO A 235 -4.76 -14.46 -17.67
C PRO A 235 -3.59 -14.13 -18.62
N TRP A 236 -3.83 -13.46 -19.72
CA TRP A 236 -2.83 -13.04 -20.69
C TRP A 236 -1.96 -11.86 -20.26
N LEU A 237 -2.10 -11.41 -19.04
CA LEU A 237 -1.14 -10.65 -18.20
C LEU A 237 -0.44 -9.42 -18.79
N GLU A 238 -0.45 -9.22 -20.09
CA GLU A 238 0.20 -8.13 -20.81
C GLU A 238 -0.83 -7.17 -21.41
N CYS A 239 -2.13 -7.49 -21.28
CA CYS A 239 -3.21 -6.68 -21.80
C CYS A 239 -3.92 -5.93 -20.68
N ASP A 240 -3.89 -4.65 -20.78
CA ASP A 240 -4.66 -3.73 -19.94
C ASP A 240 -6.08 -3.61 -20.49
N LEU A 241 -6.93 -4.62 -20.23
CA LEU A 241 -8.27 -4.71 -20.81
C LEU A 241 -9.19 -3.59 -20.35
N LEU A 242 -9.04 -3.14 -19.12
CA LEU A 242 -9.91 -2.15 -18.50
C LEU A 242 -9.10 -0.92 -18.10
N TYR A 243 -9.29 0.17 -18.80
CA TYR A 243 -8.71 1.48 -18.50
C TYR A 243 -7.18 1.47 -18.37
N SER A 244 -6.49 0.65 -19.15
CA SER A 244 -5.04 0.45 -19.05
C SER A 244 -4.59 0.21 -17.61
N SER A 245 -5.36 -0.60 -16.86
CA SER A 245 -5.00 -0.98 -15.48
C SER A 245 -3.86 -1.99 -15.50
N ASP A 246 -2.83 -1.76 -14.69
CA ASP A 246 -1.68 -2.69 -14.54
C ASP A 246 -2.05 -3.99 -13.80
N SER A 247 -3.30 -4.46 -13.91
CA SER A 247 -3.87 -5.56 -13.11
C SER A 247 -3.05 -6.84 -13.20
N GLY A 248 -2.63 -7.23 -14.41
CA GLY A 248 -1.84 -8.44 -14.62
C GLY A 248 -0.44 -8.34 -14.00
N ALA A 249 0.20 -7.18 -14.11
CA ALA A 249 1.47 -6.91 -13.48
C ALA A 249 1.32 -6.92 -11.94
N CYS A 250 0.26 -6.30 -11.41
CA CYS A 250 -0.01 -6.26 -9.98
C CYS A 250 -0.19 -7.65 -9.37
N ILE A 251 -0.91 -8.55 -10.02
CA ILE A 251 -1.08 -9.94 -9.56
C ILE A 251 0.26 -10.64 -9.44
N LYS A 252 1.14 -10.48 -10.42
CA LYS A 252 2.49 -11.07 -10.39
C LYS A 252 3.33 -10.49 -9.26
N TYR A 253 3.18 -9.20 -8.92
CA TYR A 253 4.10 -8.47 -8.04
C TYR A 253 3.63 -8.35 -6.60
N LEU A 254 2.34 -8.49 -6.34
CA LEU A 254 1.76 -8.32 -5.00
C LEU A 254 2.31 -9.27 -3.94
N SER A 255 2.87 -10.41 -4.35
CA SER A 255 3.33 -11.47 -3.42
C SER A 255 4.85 -11.65 -3.39
N TYR A 256 5.63 -10.99 -4.25
CA TYR A 256 7.05 -11.32 -4.44
C TYR A 256 8.00 -10.36 -3.75
N PHE A 257 8.94 -10.90 -2.97
CA PHE A 257 10.19 -10.22 -2.66
C PHE A 257 11.08 -10.30 -3.89
N ARG A 258 11.17 -9.23 -4.65
CA ARG A 258 11.77 -9.26 -5.95
C ARG A 258 13.15 -8.64 -5.97
N ILE A 259 14.11 -9.38 -6.49
CA ILE A 259 15.42 -8.87 -6.92
C ILE A 259 15.39 -8.83 -8.44
N GLY A 260 15.60 -7.66 -8.97
CA GLY A 260 15.97 -7.44 -10.36
C GLY A 260 14.89 -7.38 -11.41
N GLY A 261 15.11 -6.46 -12.29
CA GLY A 261 14.91 -6.50 -13.70
C GLY A 261 13.50 -6.63 -14.23
N VAL A 262 12.55 -5.78 -13.82
CA VAL A 262 11.36 -5.50 -14.63
C VAL A 262 11.06 -4.02 -14.59
N GLU A 263 10.51 -3.54 -15.68
CA GLU A 263 10.15 -2.17 -15.96
C GLU A 263 9.48 -1.41 -14.83
N ASN A 264 8.69 -2.13 -14.01
CA ASN A 264 7.94 -1.54 -12.90
C ASN A 264 8.72 -1.43 -11.58
N ASP A 265 9.90 -2.02 -11.46
CA ASP A 265 10.63 -2.11 -10.18
C ASP A 265 11.10 -0.75 -9.67
N ILE A 266 11.50 0.16 -10.57
CA ILE A 266 11.92 1.51 -10.17
C ILE A 266 10.75 2.40 -9.75
N ARG A 267 9.55 2.19 -10.30
CA ARG A 267 8.34 2.91 -9.90
C ARG A 267 7.87 2.49 -8.51
N SER A 268 8.11 1.22 -8.14
CA SER A 268 7.62 0.60 -6.91
C SER A 268 8.70 -0.26 -6.25
N PRO A 269 9.82 0.34 -5.84
CA PRO A 269 11.07 -0.37 -5.55
C PRO A 269 11.02 -1.29 -4.32
N LEU A 270 10.12 -1.07 -3.37
CA LEU A 270 9.91 -1.89 -2.17
C LEU A 270 8.49 -2.46 -2.12
N PHE A 271 7.80 -2.54 -3.25
CA PHE A 271 6.39 -2.91 -3.29
C PHE A 271 6.13 -4.23 -2.57
N ALA A 272 6.89 -5.27 -2.89
CA ALA A 272 6.75 -6.57 -2.27
C ALA A 272 6.99 -6.57 -0.75
N LEU A 273 7.95 -5.77 -0.25
CA LEU A 273 8.22 -5.66 1.19
C LEU A 273 7.02 -5.10 1.94
N PHE A 274 6.31 -4.15 1.36
CA PHE A 274 5.17 -3.47 1.98
C PHE A 274 3.80 -4.04 1.62
N THR A 275 3.75 -5.07 0.75
CA THR A 275 2.52 -5.75 0.33
C THR A 275 2.47 -7.21 0.72
N ALA A 276 3.57 -7.95 0.55
CA ALA A 276 3.61 -9.38 0.82
C ALA A 276 3.16 -9.77 2.24
N PRO A 277 3.46 -9.02 3.31
CA PRO A 277 2.95 -9.33 4.64
C PRO A 277 1.42 -9.33 4.75
N PHE A 278 0.72 -8.56 3.93
CA PHE A 278 -0.75 -8.54 3.88
C PHE A 278 -1.33 -9.58 2.93
N LEU A 279 -0.63 -9.83 1.82
CA LEU A 279 -1.18 -10.58 0.68
C LEU A 279 -0.65 -12.00 0.57
N SER A 280 0.36 -12.38 1.36
CA SER A 280 0.94 -13.73 1.33
C SER A 280 -0.04 -14.83 1.75
N ILE A 281 -0.88 -14.61 2.77
CA ILE A 281 -1.92 -15.57 3.17
C ILE A 281 -3.05 -15.63 2.14
N PRO A 282 -3.62 -14.50 1.65
CA PRO A 282 -4.51 -14.51 0.49
C PRO A 282 -3.93 -15.27 -0.70
N TYR A 283 -2.66 -15.08 -1.02
CA TYR A 283 -1.99 -15.86 -2.07
C TYR A 283 -2.05 -17.38 -1.80
N LEU A 284 -1.70 -17.83 -0.58
CA LEU A 284 -1.81 -19.26 -0.22
C LEU A 284 -3.24 -19.78 -0.36
N LEU A 285 -4.23 -18.99 0.07
CA LEU A 285 -5.64 -19.37 -0.08
C LEU A 285 -6.04 -19.51 -1.54
N SER A 286 -5.52 -18.66 -2.42
CA SER A 286 -5.80 -18.75 -3.85
C SER A 286 -5.30 -20.05 -4.49
N LEU A 287 -4.21 -20.64 -3.98
CA LEU A 287 -3.70 -21.93 -4.46
C LEU A 287 -4.60 -23.11 -4.13
N LEU A 288 -5.52 -22.97 -3.17
CA LEU A 288 -6.46 -24.01 -2.75
C LEU A 288 -7.78 -23.97 -3.52
N LEU A 289 -8.02 -22.92 -4.28
CA LEU A 289 -9.29 -22.73 -5.01
C LEU A 289 -9.17 -23.26 -6.45
N PRO A 290 -10.06 -24.16 -6.88
CA PRO A 290 -10.05 -24.72 -8.23
C PRO A 290 -10.75 -23.79 -9.25
N VAL A 291 -10.39 -22.50 -9.25
CA VAL A 291 -10.97 -21.48 -10.13
C VAL A 291 -9.84 -20.86 -10.95
N ALA A 292 -10.06 -20.67 -12.24
CA ALA A 292 -9.03 -20.17 -13.16
C ALA A 292 -8.40 -18.84 -12.71
N ASN A 293 -9.20 -17.91 -12.19
CA ASN A 293 -8.77 -16.60 -11.73
C ASN A 293 -8.66 -16.48 -10.20
N ALA A 294 -8.49 -17.61 -9.49
CA ALA A 294 -8.47 -17.65 -8.03
C ALA A 294 -7.47 -16.66 -7.43
N GLN A 295 -6.27 -16.56 -7.98
CA GLN A 295 -5.23 -15.66 -7.48
C GLN A 295 -5.67 -14.19 -7.58
N ALA A 296 -6.14 -13.76 -8.75
CA ALA A 296 -6.61 -12.40 -8.96
C ALA A 296 -7.82 -12.07 -8.08
N MET A 297 -8.80 -12.97 -8.02
CA MET A 297 -9.99 -12.83 -7.19
C MET A 297 -9.64 -12.65 -5.71
N VAL A 298 -8.84 -13.55 -5.15
CA VAL A 298 -8.52 -13.54 -3.71
C VAL A 298 -7.64 -12.35 -3.34
N LEU A 299 -6.67 -11.97 -4.19
CA LEU A 299 -5.83 -10.79 -3.96
C LEU A 299 -6.65 -9.51 -4.03
N THR A 300 -7.57 -9.39 -5.00
CA THR A 300 -8.48 -8.24 -5.09
C THR A 300 -9.40 -8.18 -3.87
N MET A 301 -10.01 -9.29 -3.46
CA MET A 301 -10.79 -9.35 -2.23
C MET A 301 -9.98 -8.90 -1.00
N ALA A 302 -8.71 -9.28 -0.91
CA ALA A 302 -7.84 -8.85 0.19
C ALA A 302 -7.50 -7.36 0.16
N GLN A 303 -7.49 -6.73 -1.01
CA GLN A 303 -7.28 -5.29 -1.16
C GLN A 303 -8.52 -4.45 -0.81
N VAL A 304 -9.73 -5.02 -0.90
CA VAL A 304 -10.97 -4.28 -0.60
C VAL A 304 -10.98 -3.66 0.81
N PRO A 305 -10.69 -4.38 1.90
CA PRO A 305 -10.63 -3.77 3.24
C PRO A 305 -9.59 -2.65 3.33
N ILE A 306 -8.45 -2.80 2.64
CA ILE A 306 -7.40 -1.78 2.59
C ILE A 306 -7.92 -0.54 1.87
N HIS A 307 -8.64 -0.72 0.76
CA HIS A 307 -9.25 0.36 -0.01
C HIS A 307 -10.29 1.15 0.81
N VAL A 308 -11.22 0.43 1.45
CA VAL A 308 -12.27 1.03 2.29
C VAL A 308 -11.66 1.76 3.49
N LEU A 309 -10.69 1.13 4.18
CA LEU A 309 -9.98 1.74 5.30
C LEU A 309 -9.21 3.00 4.86
N THR A 310 -8.58 2.98 3.69
CA THR A 310 -7.85 4.14 3.13
C THR A 310 -8.76 5.36 3.02
N TRP A 311 -9.92 5.21 2.39
CA TRP A 311 -10.90 6.30 2.30
C TRP A 311 -11.36 6.77 3.66
N TYR A 312 -11.63 5.82 4.57
CA TYR A 312 -12.10 6.18 5.90
C TYR A 312 -11.04 6.90 6.74
N LEU A 313 -9.76 6.55 6.62
CA LEU A 313 -8.66 7.29 7.27
C LEU A 313 -8.59 8.74 6.79
N PHE A 314 -8.72 9.00 5.47
CA PHE A 314 -8.78 10.35 4.95
C PHE A 314 -9.97 11.13 5.51
N ILE A 315 -11.16 10.52 5.53
CA ILE A 315 -12.37 11.13 6.07
C ILE A 315 -12.22 11.42 7.56
N LYS A 316 -11.60 10.52 8.31
CA LYS A 316 -11.42 10.67 9.76
C LYS A 316 -10.45 11.80 10.14
N MET A 317 -9.57 12.19 9.22
CA MET A 317 -8.70 13.36 9.38
C MET A 317 -9.45 14.70 9.20
N ILE A 318 -10.65 14.72 8.66
CA ILE A 318 -11.44 15.94 8.46
C ILE A 318 -11.91 16.43 9.83
N PRO A 319 -11.56 17.67 10.21
CA PRO A 319 -11.90 18.18 11.53
C PRO A 319 -13.41 18.38 11.72
N ASN A 320 -13.86 18.30 12.95
CA ASN A 320 -15.26 18.57 13.37
C ASN A 320 -16.34 17.73 12.65
N CYS A 321 -15.98 16.54 12.16
CA CYS A 321 -16.91 15.59 11.58
C CYS A 321 -17.51 14.65 12.64
N SER A 322 -18.85 14.63 12.75
CA SER A 322 -19.56 13.61 13.53
C SER A 322 -19.45 12.22 12.87
N ILE A 323 -19.73 11.16 13.60
CA ILE A 323 -19.72 9.79 13.07
C ILE A 323 -20.65 9.66 11.87
N ASN A 324 -21.88 10.19 11.96
CA ASN A 324 -22.86 10.13 10.86
C ASN A 324 -22.34 10.86 9.59
N GLN A 325 -21.68 12.00 9.77
CA GLN A 325 -21.06 12.72 8.65
C GLN A 325 -19.93 11.89 8.02
N ARG A 326 -19.08 11.25 8.84
CA ARG A 326 -17.99 10.39 8.32
C ARG A 326 -18.52 9.18 7.56
N LEU A 327 -19.57 8.53 8.06
CA LEU A 327 -20.19 7.40 7.37
C LEU A 327 -20.87 7.84 6.06
N SER A 328 -21.54 9.00 6.05
CA SER A 328 -22.12 9.57 4.81
C SER A 328 -21.03 9.96 3.79
N LEU A 329 -19.88 10.50 4.26
CA LEU A 329 -18.73 10.78 3.42
C LEU A 329 -18.07 9.51 2.87
N LEU A 330 -18.07 8.41 3.62
CA LEU A 330 -17.61 7.12 3.11
C LEU A 330 -18.48 6.63 1.95
N VAL A 331 -19.82 6.77 2.09
CA VAL A 331 -20.74 6.46 0.97
C VAL A 331 -20.43 7.34 -0.24
N LEU A 332 -20.25 8.64 -0.05
CA LEU A 332 -19.89 9.57 -1.13
C LEU A 332 -18.55 9.20 -1.79
N ALA A 333 -17.54 8.87 -1.01
CA ALA A 333 -16.21 8.49 -1.51
C ALA A 333 -16.26 7.19 -2.33
N LEU A 334 -16.98 6.17 -1.83
CA LEU A 334 -17.15 4.89 -2.52
C LEU A 334 -18.13 4.96 -3.70
N ALA A 335 -19.04 5.95 -3.73
CA ALA A 335 -19.93 6.23 -4.86
C ALA A 335 -19.22 7.01 -5.99
N SER A 336 -18.07 7.63 -5.72
CA SER A 336 -17.25 8.23 -6.75
C SER A 336 -16.76 7.16 -7.73
N TYR A 337 -16.60 7.52 -9.01
CA TYR A 337 -16.25 6.52 -10.03
C TYR A 337 -14.95 5.80 -9.72
N SER A 338 -13.89 6.55 -9.36
CA SER A 338 -12.64 5.93 -8.93
C SER A 338 -12.78 5.18 -7.60
N GLY A 339 -13.54 5.71 -6.65
CA GLY A 339 -13.79 5.06 -5.36
C GLY A 339 -14.49 3.71 -5.51
N PHE A 340 -15.42 3.59 -6.46
CA PHE A 340 -16.14 2.36 -6.76
C PHE A 340 -15.25 1.38 -7.53
N LEU A 341 -14.70 1.77 -8.67
CA LEU A 341 -14.02 0.83 -9.58
C LEU A 341 -12.75 0.23 -8.98
N PHE A 342 -11.96 1.01 -8.24
CA PHE A 342 -10.75 0.48 -7.59
C PHE A 342 -11.02 -0.56 -6.49
N ALA A 343 -12.26 -0.79 -6.09
CA ALA A 343 -12.61 -1.94 -5.27
C ALA A 343 -12.53 -3.27 -6.06
N PHE A 344 -12.58 -3.23 -7.40
CA PHE A 344 -12.68 -4.40 -8.27
C PHE A 344 -11.40 -4.73 -9.04
N PHE A 345 -10.38 -3.88 -8.99
CA PHE A 345 -9.10 -4.14 -9.65
C PHE A 345 -8.01 -4.51 -8.65
N PRO A 346 -7.16 -5.50 -8.95
CA PRO A 346 -5.88 -5.69 -8.24
C PRO A 346 -4.90 -4.61 -8.71
N GLU A 347 -4.73 -3.54 -7.90
CA GLU A 347 -4.00 -2.35 -8.33
C GLU A 347 -3.01 -1.86 -7.27
N GLN A 348 -1.77 -1.56 -7.70
CA GLN A 348 -0.70 -1.09 -6.82
C GLN A 348 -1.00 0.26 -6.13
N TYR A 349 -1.78 1.14 -6.79
CA TYR A 349 -2.12 2.45 -6.25
C TYR A 349 -2.98 2.39 -4.99
N ILE A 350 -3.75 1.31 -4.79
CA ILE A 350 -4.52 1.07 -3.56
C ILE A 350 -3.56 1.00 -2.36
N ILE A 351 -2.50 0.23 -2.51
CA ILE A 351 -1.50 0.02 -1.45
C ILE A 351 -0.68 1.29 -1.23
N ALA A 352 -0.26 1.96 -2.31
CA ALA A 352 0.53 3.19 -2.20
C ALA A 352 -0.24 4.29 -1.45
N VAL A 353 -1.51 4.49 -1.79
CA VAL A 353 -2.37 5.50 -1.14
C VAL A 353 -2.70 5.10 0.30
N PHE A 354 -2.79 3.80 0.61
CA PHE A 354 -2.94 3.33 1.98
C PHE A 354 -1.78 3.77 2.88
N TRP A 355 -0.53 3.61 2.42
CA TRP A 355 0.63 4.08 3.17
C TRP A 355 0.67 5.59 3.33
N VAL A 356 0.26 6.33 2.30
CA VAL A 356 0.09 7.81 2.39
C VAL A 356 -0.97 8.16 3.43
N ALA A 357 -2.12 7.49 3.42
CA ALA A 357 -3.19 7.72 4.39
C ALA A 357 -2.75 7.42 5.82
N LEU A 358 -2.03 6.31 6.05
CA LEU A 358 -1.46 5.97 7.36
C LEU A 358 -0.47 7.05 7.84
N PHE A 359 0.42 7.50 6.96
CA PHE A 359 1.39 8.54 7.28
C PHE A 359 0.70 9.85 7.69
N LEU A 360 -0.23 10.33 6.86
CA LEU A 360 -0.94 11.58 7.14
C LEU A 360 -1.82 11.45 8.40
N TYR A 361 -2.47 10.30 8.59
CA TYR A 361 -3.28 10.04 9.77
C TYR A 361 -2.44 10.13 11.06
N ARG A 362 -1.29 9.48 11.10
CA ARG A 362 -0.37 9.54 12.25
C ARG A 362 0.15 10.94 12.51
N LEU A 363 0.48 11.65 11.43
CA LEU A 363 0.98 13.03 11.54
C LEU A 363 -0.10 13.99 12.05
N ILE A 364 -1.34 13.89 11.55
CA ILE A 364 -2.42 14.84 11.83
C ILE A 364 -3.12 14.52 13.15
N GLN A 365 -3.49 13.25 13.40
CA GLN A 365 -4.27 12.89 14.57
C GLN A 365 -3.40 12.66 15.82
N HIS A 366 -2.19 12.17 15.66
CA HIS A 366 -1.31 11.82 16.78
C HIS A 366 -0.07 12.71 16.89
N ASN A 367 0.10 13.69 16.01
CA ASN A 367 1.28 14.56 15.95
C ASN A 367 2.62 13.77 15.92
N ARG A 368 2.59 12.57 15.31
CA ARG A 368 3.73 11.65 15.22
C ARG A 368 4.11 11.40 13.77
N ARG A 369 5.37 11.66 13.45
CA ARG A 369 5.95 11.35 12.15
C ARG A 369 6.71 10.03 12.24
N GLU A 370 6.29 9.08 11.43
CA GLU A 370 6.86 7.73 11.36
C GLU A 370 7.56 7.55 9.99
N ASP A 371 8.89 7.57 9.97
CA ASP A 371 9.64 7.50 8.71
C ASP A 371 9.36 6.21 7.92
N PHE A 372 9.08 5.07 8.59
CA PHE A 372 8.79 3.84 7.89
C PHE A 372 7.50 3.91 7.06
N LEU A 373 6.52 4.74 7.45
CA LEU A 373 5.29 4.97 6.67
C LEU A 373 5.60 5.76 5.39
N VAL A 374 6.51 6.74 5.47
CA VAL A 374 6.99 7.48 4.28
C VAL A 374 7.79 6.55 3.37
N VAL A 375 8.65 5.70 3.95
CA VAL A 375 9.41 4.68 3.19
C VAL A 375 8.45 3.66 2.56
N GLY A 376 7.39 3.26 3.26
CA GLY A 376 6.34 2.39 2.72
C GLY A 376 5.61 3.02 1.54
N ALA A 377 5.20 4.29 1.66
CA ALA A 377 4.57 5.02 0.58
C ALA A 377 5.52 5.17 -0.64
N ALA A 378 6.76 5.62 -0.42
CA ALA A 378 7.77 5.77 -1.47
C ALA A 378 8.20 4.43 -2.09
N GLY A 379 8.27 3.38 -1.28
CA GLY A 379 8.64 2.03 -1.71
C GLY A 379 7.56 1.34 -2.55
N THR A 380 6.30 1.67 -2.31
CA THR A 380 5.17 1.17 -3.09
C THR A 380 4.86 2.02 -4.32
N MET A 381 5.21 3.30 -4.28
CA MET A 381 5.17 4.22 -5.43
C MET A 381 6.18 5.35 -5.20
N ILE A 382 7.26 5.37 -5.99
CA ILE A 382 8.41 6.26 -5.76
C ILE A 382 8.05 7.75 -5.70
N THR A 383 7.04 8.18 -6.46
CA THR A 383 6.56 9.56 -6.44
C THR A 383 5.98 9.96 -5.09
N SER A 384 5.52 9.02 -4.26
CA SER A 384 5.11 9.27 -2.87
C SER A 384 6.28 9.68 -1.96
N ALA A 385 7.54 9.57 -2.41
CA ALA A 385 8.69 10.13 -1.70
C ALA A 385 8.53 11.65 -1.46
N ALA A 386 7.73 12.34 -2.29
CA ALA A 386 7.37 13.73 -2.10
C ALA A 386 6.73 14.01 -0.71
N PHE A 387 6.06 13.04 -0.09
CA PHE A 387 5.54 13.17 1.28
C PHE A 387 6.65 13.30 2.33
N ALA A 388 7.91 12.97 2.02
CA ALA A 388 9.03 13.25 2.91
C ALA A 388 9.17 14.75 3.23
N PHE A 389 8.72 15.62 2.32
CA PHE A 389 8.75 17.07 2.51
C PHE A 389 7.68 17.58 3.49
N ILE A 390 6.67 16.79 3.83
CA ILE A 390 5.67 17.15 4.83
C ILE A 390 6.23 16.83 6.22
N THR A 391 6.88 17.83 6.81
CA THR A 391 7.53 17.73 8.13
C THR A 391 6.84 18.58 9.21
N GLU A 392 5.81 19.32 8.82
CA GLU A 392 5.09 20.24 9.70
C GLU A 392 4.33 19.46 10.78
N ARG A 393 4.55 19.82 12.04
CA ARG A 393 3.78 19.36 13.21
C ARG A 393 2.86 20.49 13.67
N GLN A 394 1.78 20.16 14.34
CA GLN A 394 0.79 21.19 14.77
C GLN A 394 1.41 22.26 15.67
N ASP A 395 2.40 21.92 16.47
CA ASP A 395 2.91 22.78 17.56
C ASP A 395 4.32 23.35 17.29
N GLU A 396 4.97 23.00 16.19
CA GLU A 396 6.35 23.41 15.92
C GLU A 396 6.46 24.17 14.59
N LYS A 397 7.06 25.35 14.62
CA LYS A 397 7.50 26.01 13.38
C LYS A 397 8.69 25.22 12.82
N PRO A 398 8.60 24.65 11.61
CA PRO A 398 9.68 23.86 11.04
C PRO A 398 10.92 24.73 10.85
N ARG A 399 12.04 24.33 11.45
CA ARG A 399 13.34 24.92 11.19
C ARG A 399 13.92 24.27 9.94
N LEU A 400 14.35 25.04 8.96
CA LEU A 400 14.87 24.54 7.68
C LEU A 400 15.91 23.42 7.87
N GLY A 401 16.87 23.60 8.78
CA GLY A 401 17.88 22.57 9.07
C GLY A 401 17.31 21.28 9.62
N SER A 402 16.29 21.34 10.50
CA SER A 402 15.59 20.15 11.02
C SER A 402 14.84 19.42 9.91
N THR A 403 14.18 20.19 9.03
CA THR A 403 13.45 19.62 7.88
C THR A 403 14.39 18.89 6.93
N ILE A 404 15.49 19.51 6.52
CA ILE A 404 16.50 18.89 5.64
C ILE A 404 17.06 17.62 6.30
N LYS A 405 17.44 17.68 7.57
CA LYS A 405 17.93 16.49 8.30
C LYS A 405 16.92 15.37 8.29
N THR A 406 15.64 15.65 8.53
CA THR A 406 14.56 14.67 8.54
C THR A 406 14.38 14.02 7.16
N ILE A 407 14.38 14.80 6.10
CA ILE A 407 14.28 14.31 4.72
C ILE A 407 15.46 13.38 4.39
N LEU A 408 16.69 13.83 4.69
CA LEU A 408 17.90 13.03 4.45
C LEU A 408 17.89 11.72 5.22
N LEU A 409 17.49 11.71 6.50
CA LEU A 409 17.40 10.51 7.32
C LEU A 409 16.31 9.55 6.80
N THR A 410 15.15 10.07 6.38
CA THR A 410 14.09 9.25 5.76
C THR A 410 14.58 8.64 4.44
N GLY A 411 15.25 9.43 3.61
CA GLY A 411 15.85 8.94 2.35
C GLY A 411 16.91 7.86 2.61
N LEU A 412 17.80 8.07 3.58
CA LEU A 412 18.82 7.07 3.95
C LEU A 412 18.19 5.75 4.44
N LYS A 413 17.10 5.82 5.22
CA LYS A 413 16.36 4.62 5.64
C LYS A 413 15.74 3.90 4.44
N GLY A 414 15.17 4.63 3.48
CA GLY A 414 14.62 4.05 2.25
C GLY A 414 15.69 3.36 1.41
N VAL A 415 16.81 4.02 1.17
CA VAL A 415 17.96 3.43 0.46
C VAL A 415 18.52 2.23 1.22
N GLY A 416 18.68 2.33 2.54
CA GLY A 416 19.13 1.22 3.38
C GLY A 416 18.19 0.02 3.28
N ALA A 417 16.87 0.24 3.23
CA ALA A 417 15.89 -0.84 3.03
C ALA A 417 16.03 -1.49 1.65
N LEU A 418 16.25 -0.72 0.57
CA LEU A 418 16.51 -1.28 -0.77
C LEU A 418 17.71 -2.24 -0.76
N PHE A 419 18.79 -1.84 -0.09
CA PHE A 419 19.98 -2.70 0.05
C PHE A 419 19.69 -3.93 0.92
N ALA A 420 19.13 -3.74 2.11
CA ALA A 420 18.94 -4.80 3.09
C ALA A 420 17.93 -5.88 2.64
N PHE A 421 16.91 -5.50 1.89
CA PHE A 421 15.84 -6.40 1.45
C PHE A 421 15.97 -6.84 -0.01
N GLY A 422 17.15 -6.68 -0.61
CA GLY A 422 17.48 -7.26 -1.90
C GLY A 422 16.89 -6.54 -3.12
N CYS A 423 16.43 -5.30 -2.97
CA CYS A 423 15.83 -4.50 -4.05
C CYS A 423 16.82 -3.54 -4.72
N LEU A 424 18.12 -3.78 -4.55
CA LEU A 424 19.18 -2.86 -5.00
C LEU A 424 19.32 -2.78 -6.52
N ASP A 425 19.02 -3.85 -7.23
CA ASP A 425 19.16 -3.92 -8.68
C ASP A 425 18.42 -2.80 -9.41
N VAL A 426 17.30 -2.38 -8.84
CA VAL A 426 16.49 -1.24 -9.27
C VAL A 426 17.31 0.06 -9.40
N LEU A 427 18.23 0.31 -8.45
CA LEU A 427 19.05 1.52 -8.43
C LEU A 427 20.30 1.43 -9.31
N LEU A 428 20.77 0.21 -9.60
CA LEU A 428 22.02 0.00 -10.34
C LEU A 428 21.85 -0.07 -11.85
N SER A 429 20.62 -0.18 -12.34
CA SER A 429 20.35 -0.28 -13.78
C SER A 429 19.99 1.08 -14.36
N TYR A 430 20.91 1.65 -15.16
CA TYR A 430 20.63 2.87 -15.94
C TYR A 430 19.42 2.71 -16.88
N GLN A 431 19.22 1.52 -17.43
CA GLN A 431 18.10 1.21 -18.34
C GLN A 431 16.75 1.41 -17.64
N HIS A 432 16.64 1.06 -16.35
CA HIS A 432 15.42 1.27 -15.58
C HIS A 432 15.12 2.76 -15.35
N VAL A 433 16.16 3.58 -15.15
CA VAL A 433 16.00 5.03 -15.01
C VAL A 433 15.58 5.65 -16.34
N ALA A 434 16.22 5.25 -17.45
CA ALA A 434 15.88 5.74 -18.78
C ALA A 434 14.42 5.38 -19.14
N HIS A 435 13.97 4.19 -18.77
CA HIS A 435 12.61 3.71 -19.03
C HIS A 435 11.53 4.58 -18.33
N LEU A 436 11.83 5.18 -17.17
CA LEU A 436 10.88 6.11 -16.55
C LEU A 436 10.50 7.29 -17.48
N PHE A 437 11.42 7.72 -18.31
CA PHE A 437 11.18 8.84 -19.21
C PHE A 437 10.38 8.46 -20.46
N THR A 438 10.24 7.18 -20.79
CA THR A 438 9.44 6.72 -21.94
C THR A 438 7.94 6.99 -21.74
N TYR A 439 7.47 7.05 -20.47
CA TYR A 439 6.09 7.37 -20.13
C TYR A 439 5.76 8.86 -20.12
N THR A 440 6.75 9.73 -20.42
CA THR A 440 6.56 11.17 -20.40
C THR A 440 6.32 11.71 -21.81
N ASN A 441 5.34 12.60 -21.95
CA ASN A 441 5.09 13.36 -23.18
C ASN A 441 5.48 14.82 -23.00
N VAL A 442 6.76 15.09 -22.80
CA VAL A 442 7.27 16.46 -22.56
C VAL A 442 7.02 17.37 -23.77
N SER A 443 7.11 16.82 -24.99
CA SER A 443 6.95 17.57 -26.25
C SER A 443 5.49 17.86 -26.62
N GLY A 444 4.51 17.24 -25.95
CA GLY A 444 3.10 17.44 -26.23
C GLY A 444 2.62 18.87 -25.95
N SER A 445 1.58 19.32 -26.67
CA SER A 445 0.95 20.63 -26.46
C SER A 445 0.52 20.79 -25.00
N PHE A 446 0.89 21.90 -24.38
CA PHE A 446 0.46 22.22 -23.00
C PHE A 446 -1.06 22.25 -22.86
N MET A 447 -1.77 22.81 -23.86
CA MET A 447 -3.24 22.86 -23.85
C MET A 447 -3.84 21.45 -23.87
N GLN A 448 -3.32 20.57 -24.69
CA GLN A 448 -3.76 19.18 -24.73
C GLN A 448 -3.55 18.49 -23.38
N LYS A 449 -2.36 18.61 -22.78
CA LYS A 449 -2.06 18.07 -21.45
C LYS A 449 -2.96 18.65 -20.36
N LEU A 450 -3.27 19.94 -20.44
CA LEU A 450 -4.20 20.60 -19.52
C LEU A 450 -5.63 20.05 -19.65
N MET A 451 -6.10 19.81 -20.87
CA MET A 451 -7.41 19.22 -21.12
C MET A 451 -7.47 17.78 -20.60
N GLN A 452 -6.42 16.99 -20.85
CA GLN A 452 -6.29 15.64 -20.33
C GLN A 452 -6.28 15.64 -18.79
N TYR A 453 -5.52 16.55 -18.18
CA TYR A 453 -5.50 16.71 -16.73
C TYR A 453 -6.88 17.09 -16.16
N SER A 454 -7.59 17.99 -16.82
CA SER A 454 -8.96 18.35 -16.42
C SER A 454 -9.90 17.16 -16.47
N ALA A 455 -9.85 16.37 -17.55
CA ALA A 455 -10.65 15.16 -17.66
C ALA A 455 -10.26 14.11 -16.61
N HIS A 456 -8.96 13.96 -16.32
CA HIS A 456 -8.47 13.13 -15.21
C HIS A 456 -9.05 13.58 -13.86
N VAL A 457 -9.05 14.89 -13.57
CA VAL A 457 -9.64 15.43 -12.33
C VAL A 457 -11.13 15.11 -12.23
N SER A 458 -11.89 15.28 -13.31
CA SER A 458 -13.34 14.96 -13.29
C SER A 458 -13.58 13.45 -13.11
N SER A 459 -12.74 12.59 -13.67
CA SER A 459 -12.86 11.13 -13.58
C SER A 459 -12.63 10.58 -12.17
N THR A 460 -12.14 11.40 -11.24
CA THR A 460 -12.11 11.01 -9.82
C THR A 460 -13.50 10.83 -9.25
N LEU A 461 -14.47 11.62 -9.70
CA LEU A 461 -15.86 11.61 -9.22
C LEU A 461 -16.82 11.01 -10.23
N PHE A 462 -16.73 11.44 -11.49
CA PHE A 462 -17.69 11.14 -12.54
C PHE A 462 -17.15 10.10 -13.51
N ALA A 463 -18.01 9.19 -13.92
CA ALA A 463 -17.68 8.21 -14.93
C ALA A 463 -17.30 8.89 -16.24
N ALA A 464 -16.18 8.46 -16.80
CA ALA A 464 -15.76 8.87 -18.12
C ALA A 464 -16.42 8.00 -19.19
N ASN A 465 -16.79 8.59 -20.31
CA ASN A 465 -17.17 7.81 -21.48
C ASN A 465 -15.94 7.07 -22.00
N ALA A 466 -16.05 5.76 -22.06
CA ALA A 466 -15.03 4.90 -22.63
C ALA A 466 -15.67 4.03 -23.72
N GLY A 467 -14.95 3.82 -24.79
CA GLY A 467 -15.36 2.94 -25.88
C GLY A 467 -14.44 1.72 -25.98
N PRO A 468 -14.89 0.63 -26.62
CA PRO A 468 -14.06 -0.52 -26.90
C PRO A 468 -12.94 -0.15 -27.87
N ILE A 469 -11.72 -0.58 -27.55
CA ILE A 469 -10.52 -0.43 -28.38
C ILE A 469 -10.04 -1.82 -28.76
N VAL A 470 -9.75 -2.01 -30.04
CA VAL A 470 -9.10 -3.24 -30.51
C VAL A 470 -7.61 -3.12 -30.29
N MET A 471 -7.08 -3.98 -29.41
CA MET A 471 -5.64 -4.10 -29.18
C MET A 471 -5.07 -5.20 -30.08
N THR A 472 -3.88 -4.97 -30.60
CA THR A 472 -3.16 -5.95 -31.43
C THR A 472 -1.78 -6.15 -30.84
N SER A 473 -1.42 -7.40 -30.53
CA SER A 473 -0.06 -7.76 -30.16
C SER A 473 0.77 -8.03 -31.43
N GLU A 474 1.88 -7.31 -31.59
CA GLU A 474 2.80 -7.54 -32.70
C GLU A 474 3.53 -8.89 -32.60
N ILE A 475 3.65 -9.43 -31.37
CA ILE A 475 4.43 -10.67 -31.13
C ILE A 475 3.63 -11.92 -31.53
N ASN A 476 2.32 -11.96 -31.28
CA ASN A 476 1.50 -13.15 -31.43
C ASN A 476 0.35 -13.00 -32.43
N GLU A 477 0.26 -11.87 -33.15
CA GLU A 477 -0.85 -11.54 -34.08
C GLU A 477 -2.26 -11.70 -33.48
N TRP A 478 -2.38 -11.78 -32.16
CA TRP A 478 -3.68 -11.86 -31.51
C TRP A 478 -4.31 -10.48 -31.39
N LYS A 479 -5.61 -10.44 -31.55
CA LYS A 479 -6.42 -9.24 -31.38
C LYS A 479 -7.29 -9.42 -30.16
N ASP A 480 -7.23 -8.46 -29.26
CA ASP A 480 -8.10 -8.42 -28.11
C ASP A 480 -8.89 -7.11 -28.07
N ILE A 481 -10.06 -7.13 -27.46
CA ILE A 481 -10.92 -5.96 -27.34
C ILE A 481 -10.78 -5.45 -25.91
N ALA A 482 -10.28 -4.23 -25.76
CA ALA A 482 -10.14 -3.58 -24.47
C ALA A 482 -11.14 -2.43 -24.35
N LEU A 483 -11.56 -2.16 -23.12
CA LEU A 483 -12.24 -0.92 -22.78
C LEU A 483 -11.17 0.12 -22.52
N GLY A 484 -10.89 0.97 -23.49
CA GLY A 484 -9.95 2.07 -23.35
C GLY A 484 -10.43 3.07 -22.32
N SER A 485 -9.53 3.48 -21.43
CA SER A 485 -9.75 4.72 -20.73
C SER A 485 -9.68 5.83 -21.74
N MET A 486 -10.76 6.51 -21.90
CA MET A 486 -10.81 7.80 -22.56
C MET A 486 -9.74 7.99 -23.62
N VAL A 487 -10.08 7.88 -24.88
CA VAL A 487 -9.18 8.18 -26.01
C VAL A 487 -8.84 9.67 -25.92
N TRP A 488 -7.91 10.01 -25.06
CA TRP A 488 -7.54 11.37 -24.68
C TRP A 488 -7.09 12.22 -25.86
N HIS A 489 -6.61 11.58 -26.91
CA HIS A 489 -6.10 12.24 -28.11
C HIS A 489 -7.22 12.88 -28.97
N GLU A 490 -8.46 12.46 -28.79
CA GLU A 490 -9.58 12.86 -29.63
C GLU A 490 -10.61 13.77 -28.93
N TYR A 491 -10.37 14.12 -27.64
CA TYR A 491 -11.34 14.98 -26.95
C TYR A 491 -11.18 16.44 -27.34
N PRO A 492 -12.16 17.01 -28.06
CA PRO A 492 -12.39 18.44 -27.99
C PRO A 492 -12.75 18.83 -26.55
N VAL A 493 -12.78 20.13 -26.25
CA VAL A 493 -13.23 20.64 -24.93
C VAL A 493 -14.61 20.04 -24.64
N THR A 494 -14.65 18.99 -23.85
CA THR A 494 -15.86 18.25 -23.51
C THR A 494 -16.40 18.72 -22.18
N VAL A 495 -17.69 18.41 -21.91
CA VAL A 495 -18.32 18.67 -20.61
C VAL A 495 -17.46 18.11 -19.46
N ILE A 496 -16.79 16.97 -19.66
CA ILE A 496 -15.89 16.33 -18.69
C ILE A 496 -14.68 17.21 -18.37
N SER A 497 -14.04 17.82 -19.38
CA SER A 497 -12.91 18.72 -19.15
C SER A 497 -13.36 20.00 -18.44
N ILE A 498 -14.53 20.53 -18.76
CA ILE A 498 -15.12 21.68 -18.06
C ILE A 498 -15.41 21.33 -16.60
N ALA A 499 -16.01 20.16 -16.34
CA ALA A 499 -16.25 19.69 -14.98
C ALA A 499 -14.93 19.56 -14.19
N GLY A 500 -13.85 19.08 -14.82
CA GLY A 500 -12.53 19.00 -14.20
C GLY A 500 -11.95 20.36 -13.82
N VAL A 501 -12.08 21.37 -14.67
CA VAL A 501 -11.69 22.76 -14.36
C VAL A 501 -12.49 23.31 -13.19
N ILE A 502 -13.79 23.05 -13.15
CA ILE A 502 -14.67 23.47 -12.03
C ILE A 502 -14.21 22.79 -10.73
N ILE A 503 -14.01 21.46 -10.74
CA ILE A 503 -13.55 20.70 -9.57
C ILE A 503 -12.20 21.22 -9.08
N PHE A 504 -11.25 21.45 -9.98
CA PHE A 504 -9.94 22.01 -9.65
C PHE A 504 -10.07 23.38 -8.99
N SER A 505 -10.89 24.27 -9.56
CA SER A 505 -11.13 25.62 -9.04
C SER A 505 -11.78 25.58 -7.66
N LEU A 506 -12.80 24.73 -7.47
CA LEU A 506 -13.45 24.53 -6.17
C LEU A 506 -12.49 23.95 -5.12
N ALA A 507 -11.61 23.03 -5.52
CA ALA A 507 -10.57 22.49 -4.63
C ALA A 507 -9.60 23.60 -4.18
N LEU A 508 -9.18 24.51 -5.09
CA LEU A 508 -8.35 25.66 -4.72
C LEU A 508 -9.08 26.61 -3.75
N ILE A 509 -10.36 26.89 -3.96
CA ILE A 509 -11.17 27.67 -3.02
C ILE A 509 -11.23 26.95 -1.66
N GLY A 510 -11.47 25.62 -1.66
CA GLY A 510 -11.49 24.80 -0.47
C GLY A 510 -10.17 24.91 0.33
N PHE A 511 -9.03 24.89 -0.37
CA PHE A 511 -7.74 25.16 0.26
C PHE A 511 -7.64 26.57 0.85
N LEU A 512 -7.95 27.59 0.08
CA LEU A 512 -7.80 29.00 0.53
C LEU A 512 -8.58 29.26 1.81
N LEU A 513 -9.78 28.69 1.92
CA LEU A 513 -10.63 28.81 3.11
C LEU A 513 -10.13 27.99 4.31
N ASN A 514 -9.34 26.95 4.07
CA ASN A 514 -8.85 26.03 5.09
C ASN A 514 -7.31 25.97 5.17
N ARG A 515 -6.60 26.98 4.68
CA ARG A 515 -5.12 27.05 4.52
C ARG A 515 -4.29 26.82 5.79
N LYS A 516 -4.91 26.93 6.97
CA LYS A 516 -4.22 26.70 8.25
C LYS A 516 -4.13 25.23 8.62
N GLN A 517 -4.98 24.38 8.06
CA GLN A 517 -5.04 22.95 8.37
C GLN A 517 -3.93 22.17 7.63
N ILE A 518 -3.25 21.26 8.33
CA ILE A 518 -2.20 20.41 7.73
C ILE A 518 -2.79 19.53 6.63
N LEU A 519 -3.97 18.95 6.85
CA LEU A 519 -4.66 18.14 5.85
C LEU A 519 -4.90 18.91 4.55
N SER A 520 -5.37 20.16 4.65
CA SER A 520 -5.59 21.04 3.50
C SER A 520 -4.29 21.36 2.74
N LYS A 521 -3.20 21.63 3.48
CA LYS A 521 -1.86 21.87 2.91
C LYS A 521 -1.32 20.62 2.20
N ALA A 522 -1.43 19.44 2.83
CA ALA A 522 -1.01 18.17 2.26
C ALA A 522 -1.80 17.83 0.99
N SER A 523 -3.12 18.07 1.00
CA SER A 523 -3.98 17.87 -0.17
C SER A 523 -3.60 18.84 -1.31
N LEU A 524 -3.42 20.12 -1.04
CA LEU A 524 -2.98 21.08 -2.07
C LEU A 524 -1.60 20.70 -2.62
N PHE A 525 -0.65 20.36 -1.76
CA PHE A 525 0.67 19.89 -2.18
C PHE A 525 0.54 18.74 -3.18
N TRP A 526 -0.34 17.77 -2.90
CA TRP A 526 -0.55 16.62 -3.77
C TRP A 526 -1.28 16.98 -5.07
N VAL A 527 -2.23 17.92 -5.03
CA VAL A 527 -2.87 18.50 -6.23
C VAL A 527 -1.86 19.20 -7.13
N ILE A 528 -0.98 20.05 -6.55
CA ILE A 528 0.07 20.72 -7.33
C ILE A 528 1.07 19.70 -7.89
N PHE A 529 1.43 18.68 -7.09
CA PHE A 529 2.32 17.63 -7.53
C PHE A 529 1.70 16.81 -8.69
N SER A 530 0.41 16.49 -8.62
CA SER A 530 -0.31 15.82 -9.72
C SER A 530 -0.33 16.65 -10.99
N PHE A 531 -0.56 17.97 -10.85
CA PHE A 531 -0.50 18.89 -11.98
C PHE A 531 0.90 18.92 -12.62
N ALA A 532 1.95 18.98 -11.80
CA ALA A 532 3.32 18.96 -12.30
C ALA A 532 3.62 17.65 -13.05
N VAL A 533 3.30 16.51 -12.45
CA VAL A 533 3.60 15.17 -13.03
C VAL A 533 2.80 14.92 -14.31
N ILE A 534 1.50 15.17 -14.29
CA ILE A 534 0.62 14.84 -15.42
C ILE A 534 0.63 15.95 -16.47
N CYS A 535 0.51 17.22 -16.07
CA CYS A 535 0.34 18.32 -17.01
C CYS A 535 1.68 18.89 -17.52
N LEU A 536 2.69 19.08 -16.63
CA LEU A 536 3.97 19.65 -17.07
C LEU A 536 4.87 18.58 -17.70
N PHE A 537 5.09 17.46 -17.01
CA PHE A 537 5.94 16.38 -17.53
C PHE A 537 5.19 15.46 -18.50
N GLY A 538 3.85 15.47 -18.50
CA GLY A 538 3.03 14.63 -19.36
C GLY A 538 3.14 13.15 -19.02
N TRP A 539 3.36 12.79 -17.74
CA TRP A 539 3.46 11.41 -17.31
C TRP A 539 2.16 10.64 -17.60
N GLY A 540 2.27 9.50 -18.28
CA GLY A 540 1.11 8.66 -18.64
C GLY A 540 0.19 9.27 -19.72
N THR A 541 0.52 10.46 -20.26
CA THR A 541 -0.33 11.11 -21.27
C THR A 541 -0.09 10.60 -22.69
N SER A 542 0.94 9.79 -22.91
CA SER A 542 1.17 9.07 -24.15
C SER A 542 0.31 7.81 -24.28
N GLU A 543 -0.30 7.37 -23.19
CA GLU A 543 -1.12 6.17 -23.10
C GLU A 543 -2.57 6.52 -22.77
N ASN A 544 -3.48 5.56 -23.00
CA ASN A 544 -4.89 5.72 -22.67
C ASN A 544 -5.21 5.49 -21.19
N GLY A 545 -4.18 5.32 -20.34
CA GLY A 545 -4.25 4.80 -18.97
C GLY A 545 -4.39 5.81 -17.84
N MET A 546 -4.81 7.05 -18.09
CA MET A 546 -4.83 8.07 -17.04
C MET A 546 -5.85 7.82 -15.91
N PHE A 547 -6.81 6.92 -16.12
CA PHE A 547 -7.77 6.56 -15.07
C PHE A 547 -7.08 5.97 -13.83
N LEU A 548 -5.99 5.22 -14.00
CA LEU A 548 -5.18 4.67 -12.90
C LEU A 548 -4.80 5.72 -11.87
N TYR A 549 -4.40 6.89 -12.33
CA TYR A 549 -3.91 7.97 -11.47
C TYR A 549 -5.03 8.65 -10.69
N THR A 550 -6.32 8.40 -11.03
CA THR A 550 -7.45 8.97 -10.27
C THR A 550 -7.49 8.46 -8.85
N LYS A 551 -7.11 7.19 -8.61
CA LYS A 551 -6.97 6.65 -7.25
C LYS A 551 -5.83 7.32 -6.51
N TYR A 552 -4.71 7.55 -7.20
CA TYR A 552 -3.48 8.05 -6.60
C TYR A 552 -3.58 9.53 -6.19
N PHE A 553 -4.22 10.35 -7.02
CA PHE A 553 -4.35 11.78 -6.77
C PHE A 553 -5.74 12.23 -6.29
N GLY A 554 -6.79 11.47 -6.62
CA GLY A 554 -8.18 11.89 -6.45
C GLY A 554 -8.60 12.17 -5.01
N TRP A 555 -8.02 11.47 -4.03
CA TRP A 555 -8.32 11.70 -2.61
C TRP A 555 -8.06 13.15 -2.19
N ALA A 556 -7.03 13.80 -2.76
CA ALA A 556 -6.68 15.17 -2.42
C ALA A 556 -7.74 16.17 -2.89
N PHE A 557 -8.27 15.98 -4.10
CA PHE A 557 -9.41 16.76 -4.59
C PHE A 557 -10.65 16.54 -3.74
N PHE A 558 -10.98 15.28 -3.45
CA PHE A 558 -12.11 14.91 -2.61
C PHE A 558 -12.07 15.63 -1.25
N ILE A 559 -10.92 15.58 -0.56
CA ILE A 559 -10.75 16.24 0.73
C ILE A 559 -10.95 17.76 0.63
N LEU A 560 -10.34 18.41 -0.35
CA LEU A 560 -10.47 19.87 -0.50
C LEU A 560 -11.91 20.29 -0.82
N LEU A 561 -12.65 19.51 -1.61
CA LEU A 561 -14.07 19.73 -1.87
C LEU A 561 -14.92 19.54 -0.61
N VAL A 562 -14.67 18.51 0.17
CA VAL A 562 -15.39 18.29 1.44
C VAL A 562 -15.14 19.43 2.42
N LEU A 563 -13.88 19.88 2.55
CA LEU A 563 -13.54 21.03 3.40
C LEU A 563 -14.22 22.32 2.93
N LEU A 564 -14.37 22.50 1.61
CA LEU A 564 -15.16 23.62 1.04
C LEU A 564 -16.63 23.52 1.46
N VAL A 565 -17.25 22.35 1.24
CA VAL A 565 -18.68 22.14 1.57
C VAL A 565 -18.92 22.34 3.06
N GLN A 566 -18.04 21.78 3.93
CA GLN A 566 -18.16 22.03 5.38
C GLN A 566 -18.15 23.52 5.71
N LYS A 567 -17.21 24.29 5.11
CA LYS A 567 -17.10 25.72 5.36
C LYS A 567 -18.34 26.48 4.92
N VAL A 568 -18.89 26.13 3.74
CA VAL A 568 -20.12 26.72 3.23
C VAL A 568 -21.31 26.38 4.15
N LEU A 569 -21.45 25.14 4.58
CA LEU A 569 -22.52 24.73 5.51
C LEU A 569 -22.40 25.46 6.86
N THR A 570 -21.17 25.69 7.35
CA THR A 570 -20.94 26.49 8.55
C THR A 570 -21.36 27.94 8.36
N TRP A 571 -21.02 28.57 7.22
CA TRP A 571 -21.45 29.96 6.95
C TRP A 571 -22.97 30.10 6.83
N LEU A 572 -23.62 29.07 6.33
CA LEU A 572 -25.09 29.03 6.21
C LEU A 572 -25.79 28.55 7.48
N HIS A 573 -25.07 28.20 8.55
CA HIS A 573 -25.60 27.60 9.78
C HIS A 573 -26.38 26.30 9.55
N LEU A 574 -25.92 25.50 8.56
CA LEU A 574 -26.56 24.26 8.11
C LEU A 574 -25.75 23.00 8.48
N GLU A 575 -24.82 23.07 9.45
CA GLU A 575 -23.93 21.94 9.82
C GLU A 575 -24.71 20.68 10.25
N LYS A 576 -25.90 20.86 10.84
CA LYS A 576 -26.78 19.74 11.23
C LYS A 576 -27.28 18.92 10.03
N TYR A 577 -27.28 19.49 8.84
CA TYR A 577 -27.70 18.85 7.60
C TYR A 577 -26.51 18.27 6.81
N ALA A 578 -25.28 18.37 7.28
CA ALA A 578 -24.10 17.92 6.54
C ALA A 578 -24.15 16.41 6.22
N ALA A 579 -24.57 15.56 7.18
CA ALA A 579 -24.69 14.13 6.93
C ALA A 579 -25.71 13.77 5.84
N PRO A 580 -26.97 14.24 5.88
CA PRO A 580 -27.89 13.99 4.78
C PRO A 580 -27.45 14.63 3.44
N VAL A 581 -26.77 15.77 3.45
CA VAL A 581 -26.23 16.38 2.23
C VAL A 581 -25.16 15.47 1.59
N TYR A 582 -24.21 14.96 2.39
CA TYR A 582 -23.20 14.04 1.89
C TYR A 582 -23.79 12.72 1.40
N LEU A 583 -24.79 12.19 2.13
CA LEU A 583 -25.46 10.96 1.72
C LEU A 583 -26.23 11.16 0.40
N ALA A 584 -26.99 12.24 0.28
CA ALA A 584 -27.73 12.57 -0.94
C ALA A 584 -26.79 12.79 -2.13
N ALA A 585 -25.66 13.48 -1.90
CA ALA A 585 -24.62 13.64 -2.93
C ALA A 585 -24.01 12.29 -3.33
N GLY A 586 -23.76 11.39 -2.37
CA GLY A 586 -23.25 10.03 -2.65
C GLY A 586 -24.24 9.20 -3.47
N VAL A 587 -25.51 9.18 -3.08
CA VAL A 587 -26.56 8.48 -3.83
C VAL A 587 -26.70 9.08 -5.25
N GLY A 588 -26.74 10.40 -5.36
CA GLY A 588 -26.82 11.08 -6.67
C GLY A 588 -25.63 10.78 -7.57
N LEU A 589 -24.42 10.76 -6.99
CA LEU A 589 -23.19 10.42 -7.72
C LEU A 589 -23.18 8.95 -8.17
N PHE A 590 -23.61 8.03 -7.32
CA PHE A 590 -23.74 6.62 -7.68
C PHE A 590 -24.73 6.42 -8.83
N LEU A 591 -25.93 7.04 -8.75
CA LEU A 591 -26.93 6.97 -9.80
C LEU A 591 -26.43 7.57 -11.13
N TYR A 592 -25.65 8.65 -11.06
CA TYR A 592 -25.00 9.24 -12.24
C TYR A 592 -23.99 8.28 -12.88
N ASN A 593 -23.18 7.60 -12.06
CA ASN A 593 -22.14 6.68 -12.52
C ASN A 593 -22.70 5.30 -12.97
N LEU A 594 -23.89 4.94 -12.53
CA LEU A 594 -24.48 3.61 -12.74
C LEU A 594 -24.59 3.17 -14.19
N PRO A 595 -25.00 4.03 -15.17
CA PRO A 595 -25.03 3.65 -16.58
C PRO A 595 -23.68 3.20 -17.13
N GLN A 596 -22.58 3.87 -16.73
CA GLN A 596 -21.23 3.52 -17.18
C GLN A 596 -20.71 2.26 -16.47
N ILE A 597 -21.04 2.07 -15.19
CA ILE A 597 -20.77 0.83 -14.47
C ILE A 597 -21.45 -0.35 -15.15
N LYS A 598 -22.72 -0.16 -15.55
CA LYS A 598 -23.46 -1.18 -16.31
C LYS A 598 -22.80 -1.46 -17.66
N ALA A 599 -22.46 -0.43 -18.42
CA ALA A 599 -21.78 -0.60 -19.71
C ALA A 599 -20.44 -1.36 -19.59
N LEU A 600 -19.67 -1.09 -18.52
CA LEU A 600 -18.45 -1.83 -18.19
C LEU A 600 -18.74 -3.31 -17.89
N LEU A 601 -19.79 -3.61 -17.12
CA LEU A 601 -20.18 -4.99 -16.82
C LEU A 601 -20.68 -5.71 -18.08
N ASP A 602 -21.50 -5.07 -18.89
CA ASP A 602 -21.98 -5.63 -20.17
C ASP A 602 -20.81 -5.93 -21.11
N PHE A 603 -19.81 -5.02 -21.19
CA PHE A 603 -18.56 -5.25 -21.92
C PHE A 603 -17.80 -6.46 -21.36
N ALA A 604 -17.56 -6.50 -20.07
CA ALA A 604 -16.81 -7.57 -19.42
C ALA A 604 -17.46 -8.94 -19.63
N LEU A 605 -18.78 -9.04 -19.48
CA LEU A 605 -19.53 -10.29 -19.67
C LEU A 605 -19.64 -10.71 -21.14
N THR A 606 -19.67 -9.76 -22.05
CA THR A 606 -19.82 -10.05 -23.50
C THR A 606 -18.52 -10.53 -24.13
N TYR A 607 -17.41 -9.85 -23.82
CA TYR A 607 -16.13 -10.12 -24.49
C TYR A 607 -15.20 -11.04 -23.71
N TYR A 608 -15.36 -11.11 -22.39
CA TYR A 608 -14.49 -11.88 -21.50
C TYR A 608 -15.28 -12.70 -20.47
N PRO A 609 -16.18 -13.59 -20.90
CA PRO A 609 -16.85 -14.50 -19.98
C PRO A 609 -15.84 -15.41 -19.28
N ALA A 610 -16.13 -15.84 -18.02
CA ALA A 610 -15.26 -16.73 -17.24
C ALA A 610 -15.26 -18.16 -17.76
#